data_5d2f7f8ba98eed26ee3a6247420a6fab
#
_entry.id   5d2f7f8ba98eed26ee3a6247420a6fab
#
_cell.length_a   1.000
_cell.length_b   1.000
_cell.length_c   1.000
_cell.angle_alpha   90.00
_cell.angle_beta   90.00
_cell.angle_gamma   90.00
#
_symmetry.space_group_name_H-M   'P 1'
#
loop_
_entity.id
_entity.type
_entity.pdbx_description
1 polymer ?
#
loop_
_entity_poly.entity_id
_entity_poly.type
_entity_poly.pdbx_seq_one_letter_code
_entity_poly.pdbx_strand_id
1 'polypeptide(L)'
;VTLVVCTGTATEIGKTWAGAAVLSQLRAGGVTVAARKPVQSFDSDDTGPTDADVLASATGEHPDVVCPAHRSYGVAMAPPMAVAVTGGEPFTIADLIGEIRWPSPEPDVRWVETVGGPRSPIAFDGDSTDLCDALEPDLVALVADAGLGTINSIRLSVAALARHRVVVLLNRFDPNDDLHALNLAWLTDRENLDVVTSPAELRVSCGARAPQLHQH
;
A
#
# COMPACT_ATOMS: atom_id res chain seq x y z
N VAL A 1 5.60 16.22 6.04
CA VAL A 1 4.60 15.12 6.05
C VAL A 1 4.56 14.52 4.66
N THR A 2 4.68 13.19 4.56
CA THR A 2 4.64 12.46 3.29
C THR A 2 3.44 11.52 3.32
N LEU A 3 2.56 11.59 2.30
CA LEU A 3 1.48 10.64 2.10
C LEU A 3 1.91 9.58 1.07
N VAL A 4 1.93 8.33 1.50
CA VAL A 4 2.21 7.16 0.65
C VAL A 4 0.94 6.34 0.49
N VAL A 5 0.55 6.03 -0.75
CA VAL A 5 -0.46 5.01 -1.02
C VAL A 5 0.22 3.74 -1.47
N CYS A 6 -0.06 2.62 -0.81
CA CYS A 6 0.44 1.31 -1.16
C CYS A 6 -0.63 0.51 -1.91
N THR A 7 -0.31 0.10 -3.12
CA THR A 7 -1.13 -0.82 -3.91
C THR A 7 -0.28 -2.00 -4.39
N GLY A 8 -0.89 -2.99 -5.00
CA GLY A 8 -0.15 -4.15 -5.52
C GLY A 8 -0.50 -4.43 -6.96
N THR A 9 0.24 -5.31 -7.61
CA THR A 9 -0.15 -5.84 -8.92
C THR A 9 -1.26 -6.90 -8.82
N ALA A 10 -1.49 -7.45 -7.60
CA ALA A 10 -2.50 -8.47 -7.31
C ALA A 10 -2.82 -8.54 -5.81
N THR A 11 -3.77 -9.42 -5.45
CA THR A 11 -3.99 -9.84 -4.06
C THR A 11 -2.83 -10.75 -3.61
N GLU A 12 -2.52 -10.79 -2.30
CA GLU A 12 -1.47 -11.63 -1.69
C GLU A 12 -0.05 -11.39 -2.23
N ILE A 13 0.18 -10.26 -2.89
CA ILE A 13 1.48 -9.88 -3.43
C ILE A 13 2.45 -9.40 -2.33
N GLY A 14 1.97 -9.23 -1.09
CA GLY A 14 2.76 -8.81 0.07
C GLY A 14 2.73 -7.31 0.36
N LYS A 15 1.65 -6.60 -0.01
CA LYS A 15 1.45 -5.17 0.33
C LYS A 15 1.63 -4.89 1.81
N THR A 16 0.86 -5.60 2.63
CA THR A 16 0.81 -5.44 4.08
C THR A 16 2.14 -5.76 4.74
N TRP A 17 2.81 -6.84 4.29
CA TRP A 17 4.16 -7.17 4.74
C TRP A 17 5.17 -6.04 4.41
N ALA A 18 5.15 -5.53 3.18
CA ALA A 18 6.03 -4.45 2.75
C ALA A 18 5.76 -3.16 3.54
N GLY A 19 4.48 -2.79 3.68
CA GLY A 19 4.05 -1.63 4.47
C GLY A 19 4.52 -1.72 5.92
N ALA A 20 4.27 -2.86 6.57
CA ALA A 20 4.69 -3.08 7.96
C ALA A 20 6.22 -3.01 8.12
N ALA A 21 6.98 -3.58 7.18
CA ALA A 21 8.44 -3.54 7.21
C ALA A 21 8.98 -2.11 7.05
N VAL A 22 8.43 -1.32 6.11
CA VAL A 22 8.78 0.10 5.91
C VAL A 22 8.45 0.93 7.15
N LEU A 23 7.22 0.82 7.65
CA LEU A 23 6.74 1.60 8.80
C LEU A 23 7.51 1.28 10.09
N SER A 24 7.77 0.00 10.35
CA SER A 24 8.58 -0.42 11.50
C SER A 24 10.01 0.13 11.44
N GLN A 25 10.64 0.12 10.26
CA GLN A 25 11.99 0.68 10.09
C GLN A 25 12.00 2.21 10.24
N LEU A 26 11.00 2.91 9.71
CA LEU A 26 10.85 4.37 9.90
C LEU A 26 10.71 4.71 11.38
N ARG A 27 9.81 4.00 12.08
CA ARG A 27 9.55 4.20 13.51
C ARG A 27 10.79 3.90 14.35
N ALA A 28 11.53 2.84 14.05
CA ALA A 28 12.79 2.52 14.72
C ALA A 28 13.86 3.61 14.50
N GLY A 29 13.79 4.33 13.38
CA GLY A 29 14.63 5.49 13.08
C GLY A 29 14.13 6.81 13.68
N GLY A 30 13.08 6.80 14.52
CA GLY A 30 12.54 7.98 15.17
C GLY A 30 11.56 8.82 14.32
N VAL A 31 11.15 8.32 13.14
CA VAL A 31 10.15 8.96 12.29
C VAL A 31 8.76 8.61 12.81
N THR A 32 7.89 9.60 12.95
CA THR A 32 6.50 9.35 13.34
C THR A 32 5.69 8.84 12.15
N VAL A 33 4.95 7.75 12.35
CA VAL A 33 4.22 7.05 11.29
C VAL A 33 2.79 6.77 11.71
N ALA A 34 1.86 6.75 10.75
CA ALA A 34 0.52 6.24 10.94
C ALA A 34 0.04 5.52 9.68
N ALA A 35 -0.78 4.48 9.85
CA ALA A 35 -1.31 3.70 8.74
C ALA A 35 -2.84 3.72 8.70
N ARG A 36 -3.40 3.64 7.47
CA ARG A 36 -4.83 3.44 7.24
C ARG A 36 -5.03 2.36 6.20
N LYS A 37 -5.97 1.50 6.49
CA LYS A 37 -6.56 0.51 5.59
C LYS A 37 -8.04 0.87 5.48
N PRO A 38 -8.45 1.75 4.56
CA PRO A 38 -9.81 2.30 4.55
C PRO A 38 -10.91 1.24 4.52
N VAL A 39 -10.59 0.10 3.93
CA VAL A 39 -11.44 -1.09 3.90
C VAL A 39 -10.58 -2.33 3.77
N GLN A 40 -10.98 -3.43 4.39
CA GLN A 40 -10.36 -4.75 4.22
C GLN A 40 -11.42 -5.85 4.11
N SER A 41 -11.03 -6.93 3.45
CA SER A 41 -11.77 -8.18 3.40
C SER A 41 -10.79 -9.34 3.50
N PHE A 42 -11.16 -10.39 4.22
CA PHE A 42 -10.33 -11.54 4.52
C PHE A 42 -11.18 -12.79 4.65
N ASP A 43 -10.56 -13.96 4.62
CA ASP A 43 -11.27 -15.21 4.90
C ASP A 43 -11.47 -15.35 6.42
N SER A 44 -12.72 -15.45 6.87
CA SER A 44 -13.04 -15.63 8.29
C SER A 44 -12.50 -16.93 8.90
N ASP A 45 -12.17 -17.91 8.05
CA ASP A 45 -11.57 -19.17 8.48
C ASP A 45 -10.04 -19.06 8.66
N ASP A 46 -9.42 -17.97 8.14
CA ASP A 46 -8.02 -17.66 8.42
C ASP A 46 -7.87 -17.11 9.85
N THR A 47 -7.10 -17.81 10.66
CA THR A 47 -6.83 -17.43 12.06
C THR A 47 -5.64 -16.50 12.22
N GLY A 48 -5.00 -16.10 11.11
CA GLY A 48 -3.89 -15.15 11.09
C GLY A 48 -4.33 -13.72 11.41
N PRO A 49 -3.35 -12.81 11.63
CA PRO A 49 -3.65 -11.40 11.81
C PRO A 49 -4.17 -10.79 10.50
N THR A 50 -5.14 -9.90 10.61
CA THR A 50 -5.64 -9.12 9.48
C THR A 50 -4.61 -8.08 9.01
N ASP A 51 -4.81 -7.49 7.82
CA ASP A 51 -3.98 -6.38 7.33
C ASP A 51 -3.92 -5.23 8.34
N ALA A 52 -5.07 -4.91 8.96
CA ALA A 52 -5.15 -3.87 9.99
C ALA A 52 -4.33 -4.20 11.23
N ASP A 53 -4.34 -5.46 11.69
CA ASP A 53 -3.55 -5.90 12.85
C ASP A 53 -2.04 -5.76 12.58
N VAL A 54 -1.61 -6.17 11.38
CA VAL A 54 -0.20 -6.12 10.97
C VAL A 54 0.29 -4.69 10.86
N LEU A 55 -0.47 -3.80 10.22
CA LEU A 55 -0.12 -2.39 10.08
C LEU A 55 -0.17 -1.66 11.43
N ALA A 56 -1.16 -1.95 12.26
CA ALA A 56 -1.29 -1.39 13.61
C ALA A 56 -0.08 -1.75 14.49
N SER A 57 0.37 -3.01 14.44
CA SER A 57 1.57 -3.46 15.15
C SER A 57 2.81 -2.68 14.70
N ALA A 58 2.95 -2.43 13.39
CA ALA A 58 4.09 -1.71 12.84
C ALA A 58 4.12 -0.23 13.25
N THR A 59 2.96 0.43 13.33
CA THR A 59 2.84 1.85 13.70
C THR A 59 2.69 2.07 15.20
N GLY A 60 2.24 1.05 15.94
CA GLY A 60 1.89 1.14 17.37
C GLY A 60 0.50 1.75 17.60
N GLU A 61 -0.36 1.75 16.58
CA GLU A 61 -1.76 2.17 16.66
C GLU A 61 -2.67 0.99 17.05
N HIS A 62 -3.96 1.27 17.30
CA HIS A 62 -4.97 0.23 17.48
C HIS A 62 -5.51 -0.23 16.11
N PRO A 63 -5.81 -1.52 15.89
CA PRO A 63 -6.34 -2.02 14.60
C PRO A 63 -7.57 -1.27 14.09
N ASP A 64 -8.52 -0.94 14.98
CA ASP A 64 -9.74 -0.19 14.61
C ASP A 64 -9.47 1.25 14.15
N VAL A 65 -8.29 1.80 14.47
CA VAL A 65 -7.84 3.10 13.96
C VAL A 65 -7.28 2.95 12.55
N VAL A 66 -6.63 1.81 12.28
CA VAL A 66 -6.08 1.49 10.95
C VAL A 66 -7.21 1.14 9.99
N CYS A 67 -8.12 0.26 10.38
CA CYS A 67 -9.32 -0.09 9.61
C CYS A 67 -10.55 -0.07 10.52
N PRO A 68 -11.53 0.82 10.29
CA PRO A 68 -12.74 0.85 11.09
C PRO A 68 -13.48 -0.50 11.05
N ALA A 69 -14.00 -0.96 12.18
CA ALA A 69 -14.65 -2.26 12.29
C ALA A 69 -15.79 -2.48 11.27
N HIS A 70 -16.55 -1.40 10.95
CA HIS A 70 -17.63 -1.46 9.96
C HIS A 70 -17.13 -1.53 8.50
N ARG A 71 -15.82 -1.38 8.26
CA ARG A 71 -15.13 -1.54 6.96
C ARG A 71 -14.30 -2.82 6.88
N SER A 72 -14.44 -3.70 7.85
CA SER A 72 -13.69 -4.96 7.96
C SER A 72 -14.63 -6.13 7.71
N TYR A 73 -14.48 -6.83 6.59
CA TYR A 73 -15.40 -7.87 6.14
C TYR A 73 -14.74 -9.25 6.17
N GLY A 74 -15.31 -10.18 6.95
CA GLY A 74 -14.88 -11.58 7.05
C GLY A 74 -15.30 -12.43 5.85
N VAL A 75 -15.12 -11.92 4.63
CA VAL A 75 -15.43 -12.61 3.37
C VAL A 75 -14.34 -12.25 2.35
N ALA A 76 -13.65 -13.24 1.81
CA ALA A 76 -12.53 -13.04 0.87
C ALA A 76 -13.04 -12.62 -0.53
N MET A 77 -13.52 -11.37 -0.65
CA MET A 77 -14.05 -10.78 -1.89
C MET A 77 -13.61 -9.32 -2.01
N ALA A 78 -13.75 -8.74 -3.21
CA ALA A 78 -13.60 -7.28 -3.32
C ALA A 78 -14.65 -6.58 -2.44
N PRO A 79 -14.30 -5.45 -1.77
CA PRO A 79 -15.16 -4.83 -0.76
C PRO A 79 -16.62 -4.59 -1.17
N PRO A 80 -16.93 -4.08 -2.38
CA PRO A 80 -18.34 -3.96 -2.79
C PRO A 80 -19.11 -5.30 -2.84
N MET A 81 -18.41 -6.37 -3.24
CA MET A 81 -19.00 -7.71 -3.27
C MET A 81 -19.18 -8.27 -1.86
N ALA A 82 -18.20 -8.04 -0.97
CA ALA A 82 -18.28 -8.43 0.42
C ALA A 82 -19.48 -7.76 1.11
N VAL A 83 -19.68 -6.45 0.89
CA VAL A 83 -20.87 -5.71 1.38
C VAL A 83 -22.16 -6.34 0.86
N ALA A 84 -22.25 -6.62 -0.44
CA ALA A 84 -23.45 -7.21 -1.04
C ALA A 84 -23.82 -8.58 -0.43
N VAL A 85 -22.81 -9.39 -0.09
CA VAL A 85 -23.01 -10.72 0.52
C VAL A 85 -23.33 -10.62 2.01
N THR A 86 -22.73 -9.68 2.73
CA THR A 86 -22.94 -9.52 4.18
C THR A 86 -24.16 -8.67 4.54
N GLY A 87 -24.82 -8.05 3.55
CA GLY A 87 -25.97 -7.17 3.77
C GLY A 87 -25.63 -5.83 4.39
N GLY A 88 -24.39 -5.36 4.19
CA GLY A 88 -23.93 -4.04 4.63
C GLY A 88 -24.45 -2.91 3.75
N GLU A 89 -24.25 -1.67 4.21
CA GLU A 89 -24.61 -0.49 3.44
C GLU A 89 -23.52 -0.17 2.38
N PRO A 90 -23.94 0.12 1.11
CA PRO A 90 -23.01 0.59 0.09
C PRO A 90 -22.25 1.84 0.52
N PHE A 91 -21.01 1.97 0.06
CA PHE A 91 -20.17 3.13 0.35
C PHE A 91 -19.37 3.57 -0.89
N THR A 92 -18.95 4.82 -0.87
CA THR A 92 -18.26 5.50 -1.94
C THR A 92 -16.79 5.77 -1.61
N ILE A 93 -15.99 6.18 -2.60
CA ILE A 93 -14.64 6.72 -2.39
C ILE A 93 -14.67 7.89 -1.41
N ALA A 94 -15.65 8.78 -1.54
CA ALA A 94 -15.80 9.93 -0.65
C ALA A 94 -16.05 9.52 0.81
N ASP A 95 -16.81 8.45 1.05
CA ASP A 95 -17.03 7.92 2.39
C ASP A 95 -15.72 7.39 2.98
N LEU A 96 -14.95 6.59 2.21
CA LEU A 96 -13.66 6.06 2.64
C LEU A 96 -12.69 7.19 3.02
N ILE A 97 -12.59 8.23 2.20
CA ILE A 97 -11.74 9.40 2.49
C ILE A 97 -12.25 10.16 3.70
N GLY A 98 -13.58 10.35 3.79
CA GLY A 98 -14.24 11.03 4.91
C GLY A 98 -14.04 10.33 6.25
N GLU A 99 -13.73 9.03 6.25
CA GLU A 99 -13.46 8.23 7.46
C GLU A 99 -11.98 8.21 7.85
N ILE A 100 -11.05 8.55 6.96
CA ILE A 100 -9.62 8.63 7.29
C ILE A 100 -9.40 9.74 8.33
N ARG A 101 -8.80 9.38 9.46
CA ARG A 101 -8.40 10.31 10.51
C ARG A 101 -6.94 10.11 10.86
N TRP A 102 -6.18 11.19 10.86
CA TRP A 102 -4.78 11.16 11.24
C TRP A 102 -4.61 11.63 12.69
N PRO A 103 -3.59 11.16 13.42
CA PRO A 103 -3.32 11.62 14.78
C PRO A 103 -2.89 13.09 14.78
N SER A 104 -3.00 13.72 15.96
CA SER A 104 -2.49 15.07 16.20
C SER A 104 -1.43 15.00 17.30
N PRO A 105 -0.20 15.51 17.04
CA PRO A 105 0.26 16.14 15.79
C PRO A 105 0.28 15.18 14.61
N GLU A 106 0.22 15.71 13.39
CA GLU A 106 0.31 14.88 12.17
C GLU A 106 1.64 14.13 12.12
N PRO A 107 1.63 12.84 11.72
CA PRO A 107 2.85 12.05 11.60
C PRO A 107 3.68 12.47 10.37
N ASP A 108 4.99 12.24 10.42
CA ASP A 108 5.91 12.53 9.33
C ASP A 108 5.57 11.74 8.07
N VAL A 109 5.14 10.46 8.25
CA VAL A 109 4.71 9.58 7.17
C VAL A 109 3.32 9.04 7.44
N ARG A 110 2.42 9.26 6.48
CA ARG A 110 1.06 8.74 6.42
C ARG A 110 1.03 7.64 5.36
N TRP A 111 0.58 6.46 5.72
CA TRP A 111 0.50 5.29 4.85
C TRP A 111 -0.95 4.89 4.65
N VAL A 112 -1.40 4.77 3.40
CA VAL A 112 -2.72 4.23 3.07
C VAL A 112 -2.54 2.99 2.23
N GLU A 113 -3.05 1.85 2.68
CA GLU A 113 -3.01 0.61 1.92
C GLU A 113 -4.34 0.33 1.23
N THR A 114 -4.31 0.09 -0.07
CA THR A 114 -5.48 -0.28 -0.88
C THR A 114 -5.74 -1.79 -0.87
N VAL A 115 -6.76 -2.24 -1.59
CA VAL A 115 -7.05 -3.66 -1.81
C VAL A 115 -6.62 -4.09 -3.21
N GLY A 116 -6.16 -5.34 -3.36
CA GLY A 116 -5.81 -5.92 -4.66
C GLY A 116 -4.82 -5.08 -5.47
N GLY A 117 -5.17 -4.89 -6.75
CA GLY A 117 -4.41 -4.06 -7.70
C GLY A 117 -5.04 -2.69 -7.95
N PRO A 118 -4.42 -1.84 -8.82
CA PRO A 118 -4.91 -0.48 -9.09
C PRO A 118 -6.36 -0.42 -9.57
N ARG A 119 -6.78 -1.41 -10.37
CA ARG A 119 -8.14 -1.49 -10.92
C ARG A 119 -9.07 -2.41 -10.12
N SER A 120 -8.68 -2.81 -8.91
CA SER A 120 -9.56 -3.57 -8.02
C SER A 120 -10.63 -2.67 -7.44
N PRO A 121 -11.93 -3.05 -7.53
CA PRO A 121 -13.02 -2.29 -6.91
C PRO A 121 -12.78 -2.15 -5.40
N ILE A 122 -12.71 -0.92 -4.90
CA ILE A 122 -12.52 -0.62 -3.48
C ILE A 122 -13.78 -0.01 -2.86
N ALA A 123 -14.61 0.64 -3.67
CA ALA A 123 -15.91 1.20 -3.32
C ALA A 123 -16.91 0.94 -4.45
N PHE A 124 -18.20 1.28 -4.24
CA PHE A 124 -19.25 1.06 -5.26
C PHE A 124 -19.09 1.98 -6.48
N ASP A 125 -18.42 3.10 -6.32
CA ASP A 125 -18.22 4.14 -7.35
C ASP A 125 -16.78 4.24 -7.85
N GLY A 126 -15.86 3.38 -7.37
CA GLY A 126 -14.47 3.49 -7.78
C GLY A 126 -13.57 2.32 -7.40
N ASP A 127 -12.37 2.35 -7.95
CA ASP A 127 -11.28 1.42 -7.71
C ASP A 127 -10.12 2.05 -6.91
N SER A 128 -9.04 1.29 -6.73
CA SER A 128 -7.87 1.77 -6.00
C SER A 128 -7.19 2.97 -6.68
N THR A 129 -7.31 3.13 -8.01
CA THR A 129 -6.79 4.30 -8.72
C THR A 129 -7.61 5.55 -8.40
N ASP A 130 -8.95 5.43 -8.35
CA ASP A 130 -9.83 6.53 -7.99
C ASP A 130 -9.57 6.99 -6.54
N LEU A 131 -9.28 6.05 -5.63
CA LEU A 131 -8.84 6.41 -4.27
C LEU A 131 -7.49 7.14 -4.27
N CYS A 132 -6.52 6.69 -5.09
CA CYS A 132 -5.24 7.39 -5.24
C CYS A 132 -5.44 8.81 -5.78
N ASP A 133 -6.26 8.96 -6.83
CA ASP A 133 -6.55 10.27 -7.44
C ASP A 133 -7.18 11.24 -6.42
N ALA A 134 -8.05 10.74 -5.57
CA ALA A 134 -8.72 11.57 -4.56
C ALA A 134 -7.86 11.88 -3.33
N LEU A 135 -6.89 11.04 -3.00
CA LEU A 135 -5.93 11.25 -1.90
C LEU A 135 -4.75 12.14 -2.29
N GLU A 136 -4.43 12.24 -3.59
CA GLU A 136 -3.28 12.99 -4.13
C GLU A 136 -1.96 12.67 -3.38
N PRO A 137 -1.51 11.40 -3.35
CA PRO A 137 -0.34 11.01 -2.58
C PRO A 137 0.97 11.61 -3.16
N ASP A 138 1.94 11.84 -2.29
CA ASP A 138 3.31 12.21 -2.69
C ASP A 138 4.02 11.05 -3.43
N LEU A 139 3.60 9.81 -3.13
CA LEU A 139 4.18 8.58 -3.66
C LEU A 139 3.15 7.45 -3.67
N VAL A 140 3.11 6.70 -4.76
CA VAL A 140 2.46 5.39 -4.81
C VAL A 140 3.53 4.29 -4.76
N ALA A 141 3.49 3.46 -3.73
CA ALA A 141 4.29 2.25 -3.61
C ALA A 141 3.54 1.09 -4.28
N LEU A 142 4.02 0.64 -5.42
CA LEU A 142 3.45 -0.49 -6.15
C LEU A 142 4.22 -1.77 -5.82
N VAL A 143 3.60 -2.67 -5.07
CA VAL A 143 4.19 -3.97 -4.72
C VAL A 143 3.90 -4.98 -5.81
N ALA A 144 4.94 -5.64 -6.32
CA ALA A 144 4.88 -6.66 -7.35
C ALA A 144 5.73 -7.88 -6.97
N ASP A 145 5.43 -9.06 -7.52
CA ASP A 145 6.31 -10.21 -7.42
C ASP A 145 7.53 -10.03 -8.33
N ALA A 146 8.66 -10.68 -8.02
CA ALA A 146 9.86 -10.60 -8.85
C ALA A 146 9.89 -11.64 -9.99
N GLY A 147 9.00 -12.64 -9.96
CA GLY A 147 9.00 -13.80 -10.85
C GLY A 147 8.40 -13.58 -12.24
N LEU A 148 8.08 -14.70 -12.88
CA LEU A 148 7.54 -14.73 -14.25
C LEU A 148 6.20 -13.98 -14.34
N GLY A 149 6.07 -13.14 -15.39
CA GLY A 149 4.86 -12.34 -15.66
C GLY A 149 4.85 -10.97 -15.00
N THR A 150 5.82 -10.66 -14.14
CA THR A 150 5.86 -9.39 -13.39
C THR A 150 5.95 -8.16 -14.30
N ILE A 151 6.72 -8.21 -15.40
CA ILE A 151 6.85 -7.08 -16.34
C ILE A 151 5.48 -6.66 -16.88
N ASN A 152 4.67 -7.64 -17.32
CA ASN A 152 3.32 -7.35 -17.82
C ASN A 152 2.43 -6.73 -16.73
N SER A 153 2.42 -7.32 -15.54
CA SER A 153 1.58 -6.87 -14.42
C SER A 153 1.97 -5.46 -13.94
N ILE A 154 3.27 -5.18 -13.87
CA ILE A 154 3.79 -3.85 -13.52
C ILE A 154 3.42 -2.83 -14.58
N ARG A 155 3.63 -3.10 -15.89
CA ARG A 155 3.30 -2.16 -16.97
C ARG A 155 1.82 -1.79 -16.97
N LEU A 156 0.92 -2.75 -16.80
CA LEU A 156 -0.52 -2.50 -16.72
C LEU A 156 -0.86 -1.66 -15.48
N SER A 157 -0.24 -1.95 -14.34
CA SER A 157 -0.46 -1.22 -13.09
C SER A 157 0.06 0.22 -13.15
N VAL A 158 1.28 0.42 -13.67
CA VAL A 158 1.88 1.76 -13.84
C VAL A 158 1.08 2.58 -14.84
N ALA A 159 0.57 1.98 -15.92
CA ALA A 159 -0.30 2.68 -16.87
C ALA A 159 -1.59 3.17 -16.21
N ALA A 160 -2.18 2.40 -15.29
CA ALA A 160 -3.34 2.84 -14.52
C ALA A 160 -3.00 3.98 -13.54
N LEU A 161 -1.77 4.03 -13.03
CA LEU A 161 -1.27 4.99 -12.06
C LEU A 161 -0.48 6.15 -12.70
N ALA A 162 -0.62 6.39 -14.00
CA ALA A 162 0.22 7.31 -14.78
C ALA A 162 0.19 8.79 -14.29
N ARG A 163 -0.77 9.17 -13.46
CA ARG A 163 -0.89 10.51 -12.86
C ARG A 163 -0.05 10.70 -11.60
N HIS A 164 0.51 9.61 -11.07
CA HIS A 164 1.21 9.58 -9.79
C HIS A 164 2.69 9.27 -9.96
N ARG A 165 3.49 9.71 -9.00
CA ARG A 165 4.84 9.20 -8.84
C ARG A 165 4.76 7.78 -8.29
N VAL A 166 5.28 6.80 -9.04
CA VAL A 166 5.25 5.38 -8.66
C VAL A 166 6.66 4.91 -8.38
N VAL A 167 6.85 4.22 -7.25
CA VAL A 167 8.03 3.39 -6.96
C VAL A 167 7.57 1.94 -6.89
N VAL A 168 8.18 1.07 -7.67
CA VAL A 168 7.87 -0.36 -7.72
C VAL A 168 8.75 -1.10 -6.73
N LEU A 169 8.15 -1.85 -5.82
CA LEU A 169 8.87 -2.82 -4.98
C LEU A 169 8.72 -4.22 -5.58
N LEU A 170 9.83 -4.79 -6.07
CA LEU A 170 9.89 -6.22 -6.40
C LEU A 170 10.00 -7.02 -5.10
N ASN A 171 8.86 -7.46 -4.60
CA ASN A 171 8.79 -8.32 -3.42
C ASN A 171 9.28 -9.74 -3.73
N ARG A 172 9.81 -10.43 -2.73
CA ARG A 172 10.41 -11.77 -2.87
C ARG A 172 11.57 -11.83 -3.86
N PHE A 173 12.25 -10.71 -4.07
CA PHE A 173 13.41 -10.64 -4.95
C PHE A 173 14.57 -11.47 -4.36
N ASP A 174 15.12 -12.37 -5.17
CA ASP A 174 16.34 -13.10 -4.88
C ASP A 174 17.42 -12.66 -5.88
N PRO A 175 18.53 -12.06 -5.43
CA PRO A 175 19.62 -11.63 -6.31
C PRO A 175 20.37 -12.79 -6.99
N ASN A 176 20.18 -14.03 -6.53
CA ASN A 176 20.76 -15.23 -7.13
C ASN A 176 19.83 -15.89 -8.16
N ASP A 177 18.63 -15.37 -8.35
CA ASP A 177 17.71 -15.85 -9.39
C ASP A 177 17.89 -15.00 -10.66
N ASP A 178 18.35 -15.64 -11.75
CA ASP A 178 18.61 -14.99 -13.02
C ASP A 178 17.36 -14.30 -13.60
N LEU A 179 16.17 -14.89 -13.41
CA LEU A 179 14.92 -14.30 -13.90
C LEU A 179 14.59 -13.00 -13.15
N HIS A 180 14.79 -12.98 -11.81
CA HIS A 180 14.57 -11.77 -11.02
C HIS A 180 15.53 -10.66 -11.45
N ALA A 181 16.80 -10.98 -11.65
CA ALA A 181 17.81 -10.01 -12.12
C ALA A 181 17.48 -9.46 -13.51
N LEU A 182 17.06 -10.32 -14.44
CA LEU A 182 16.66 -9.92 -15.79
C LEU A 182 15.37 -9.06 -15.79
N ASN A 183 14.39 -9.41 -14.96
CA ASN A 183 13.16 -8.62 -14.79
C ASN A 183 13.48 -7.23 -14.24
N LEU A 184 14.34 -7.14 -13.20
CA LEU A 184 14.78 -5.86 -12.64
C LEU A 184 15.46 -5.01 -13.71
N ALA A 185 16.46 -5.56 -14.42
CA ALA A 185 17.17 -4.85 -15.48
C ALA A 185 16.21 -4.37 -16.59
N TRP A 186 15.24 -5.18 -16.99
CA TRP A 186 14.26 -4.76 -17.99
C TRP A 186 13.43 -3.57 -17.51
N LEU A 187 12.90 -3.64 -16.28
CA LEU A 187 12.05 -2.60 -15.72
C LEU A 187 12.79 -1.28 -15.51
N THR A 188 14.08 -1.33 -15.11
CA THR A 188 14.90 -0.13 -14.91
C THR A 188 15.42 0.44 -16.23
N ASP A 189 16.02 -0.39 -17.09
CA ASP A 189 16.79 0.06 -18.25
C ASP A 189 15.92 0.29 -19.49
N ARG A 190 14.84 -0.47 -19.65
CA ARG A 190 13.95 -0.38 -20.82
C ARG A 190 12.68 0.38 -20.56
N GLU A 191 12.08 0.20 -19.38
CA GLU A 191 10.83 0.88 -19.01
C GLU A 191 11.09 2.18 -18.23
N ASN A 192 12.34 2.44 -17.81
CA ASN A 192 12.76 3.62 -17.05
C ASN A 192 11.91 3.82 -15.77
N LEU A 193 11.59 2.73 -15.08
CA LEU A 193 10.84 2.76 -13.84
C LEU A 193 11.76 2.90 -12.63
N ASP A 194 11.25 3.55 -11.59
CA ASP A 194 11.88 3.60 -10.26
C ASP A 194 11.55 2.28 -9.54
N VAL A 195 12.53 1.38 -9.47
CA VAL A 195 12.35 0.02 -8.94
C VAL A 195 13.30 -0.23 -7.80
N VAL A 196 12.76 -0.77 -6.71
CA VAL A 196 13.51 -1.20 -5.52
C VAL A 196 13.25 -2.67 -5.23
N THR A 197 14.16 -3.33 -4.53
CA THR A 197 14.12 -4.77 -4.28
C THR A 197 13.91 -5.14 -2.82
N SER A 198 13.85 -4.12 -1.95
CA SER A 198 13.67 -4.33 -0.51
C SER A 198 12.84 -3.22 0.14
N PRO A 199 12.14 -3.52 1.25
CA PRO A 199 11.48 -2.49 2.06
C PRO A 199 12.44 -1.41 2.58
N ALA A 200 13.71 -1.76 2.79
CA ALA A 200 14.72 -0.81 3.24
C ALA A 200 15.02 0.27 2.18
N GLU A 201 15.06 -0.10 0.90
CA GLU A 201 15.19 0.84 -0.21
C GLU A 201 13.90 1.65 -0.39
N LEU A 202 12.73 1.02 -0.36
CA LEU A 202 11.44 1.72 -0.43
C LEU A 202 11.30 2.75 0.69
N ARG A 203 11.75 2.43 1.90
CA ARG A 203 11.79 3.36 3.04
C ARG A 203 12.50 4.67 2.71
N VAL A 204 13.59 4.61 1.94
CA VAL A 204 14.34 5.82 1.54
C VAL A 204 13.47 6.71 0.63
N SER A 205 12.68 6.11 -0.26
CA SER A 205 11.75 6.84 -1.12
C SER A 205 10.58 7.46 -0.36
N CYS A 206 10.15 6.84 0.75
CA CYS A 206 9.11 7.34 1.66
C CYS A 206 9.66 8.35 2.67
N GLY A 207 10.96 8.30 2.96
CA GLY A 207 11.61 9.12 3.98
C GLY A 207 11.56 10.59 3.60
N ALA A 208 10.95 11.38 4.49
CA ALA A 208 11.03 12.82 4.47
C ALA A 208 12.46 13.30 4.28
N ARG A 209 12.59 14.47 3.66
CA ARG A 209 13.81 15.28 3.62
C ARG A 209 14.60 15.08 4.91
N ALA A 210 15.86 14.66 4.78
CA ALA A 210 16.80 14.69 5.90
C ALA A 210 16.64 16.03 6.62
N PRO A 211 16.58 16.05 7.96
CA PRO A 211 16.47 17.31 8.70
C PRO A 211 17.58 18.24 8.18
N GLN A 212 17.19 19.40 7.69
CA GLN A 212 18.17 20.45 7.37
C GLN A 212 18.85 20.77 8.70
N LEU A 213 20.11 20.34 8.82
CA LEU A 213 20.99 20.82 9.88
C LEU A 213 21.05 22.33 9.73
N HIS A 214 20.31 23.04 10.55
CA HIS A 214 20.53 24.47 10.74
C HIS A 214 21.94 24.63 11.28
N GLN A 215 22.85 25.00 10.40
CA GLN A 215 24.15 25.54 10.81
C GLN A 215 23.87 26.89 11.51
N HIS A 216 24.06 26.89 12.82
CA HIS A 216 24.18 28.10 13.62
C HIS A 216 25.61 28.60 13.57
#